data_b5ef7cad980cbf452eb5c8536288d9d4
#
_entry.id   b5ef7cad980cbf452eb5c8536288d9d4
#
_cell.length_a   1.000
_cell.length_b   1.000
_cell.length_c   1.000
_cell.angle_alpha   90.00
_cell.angle_beta   90.00
_cell.angle_gamma   90.00
#
_symmetry.space_group_name_H-M   'P 1'
#
loop_
_entity.id
_entity.type
_entity.pdbx_description
1 polymer ?
#
loop_
_entity_poly.entity_id
_entity_poly.type
_entity_poly.pdbx_seq_one_letter_code
_entity_poly.pdbx_strand_id
1 'polypeptide(L)'
;MIYLLDVNALVALGFANHEFHDRVAAWVLAHPSSTLATCAITELGFLRVLAQAPAYGLTVAQARALLLRMKEAAASRFIFLADHHDVSHLPTWVKAPKQITDGHLAGLARGNGGALATLDSRIPDTYLIPES
;
A
#
# COMPACT_ATOMS: atom_id res chain seq x y z
N MET A 1 9.00 11.16 -6.67
CA MET A 1 8.80 9.70 -6.80
C MET A 1 7.42 9.33 -6.31
N ILE A 2 6.75 8.47 -7.02
CA ILE A 2 5.44 7.94 -6.64
C ILE A 2 5.64 6.58 -5.96
N TYR A 3 5.09 6.42 -4.78
CA TYR A 3 5.13 5.15 -4.05
C TYR A 3 3.71 4.63 -3.85
N LEU A 4 3.38 3.53 -4.52
CA LEU A 4 2.15 2.79 -4.25
C LEU A 4 2.39 1.95 -3.00
N LEU A 5 1.65 2.23 -1.94
CA LEU A 5 1.76 1.45 -0.71
C LEU A 5 1.02 0.14 -0.88
N ASP A 6 1.69 -0.99 -0.61
CA ASP A 6 0.98 -2.25 -0.57
C ASP A 6 0.02 -2.30 0.63
N VAL A 7 -0.80 -3.33 0.71
CA VAL A 7 -1.83 -3.41 1.76
C VAL A 7 -1.21 -3.33 3.15
N ASN A 8 -0.13 -4.08 3.40
CA ASN A 8 0.48 -4.10 4.74
C ASN A 8 1.12 -2.76 5.10
N ALA A 9 1.78 -2.10 4.15
CA ALA A 9 2.34 -0.77 4.39
C ALA A 9 1.24 0.25 4.64
N LEU A 10 0.14 0.18 3.89
CA LEU A 10 -0.99 1.09 4.07
C LEU A 10 -1.66 0.89 5.43
N VAL A 11 -1.87 -0.36 5.84
CA VAL A 11 -2.41 -0.68 7.16
C VAL A 11 -1.48 -0.19 8.27
N ALA A 12 -0.18 -0.42 8.13
CA ALA A 12 0.80 0.04 9.12
C ALA A 12 0.78 1.56 9.27
N LEU A 13 0.67 2.30 8.17
CA LEU A 13 0.60 3.75 8.20
C LEU A 13 -0.71 4.23 8.85
N GLY A 14 -1.82 3.59 8.52
CA GLY A 14 -3.15 4.05 8.95
C GLY A 14 -3.55 3.62 10.36
N PHE A 15 -2.96 2.56 10.88
CA PHE A 15 -3.35 2.02 12.19
C PHE A 15 -2.22 2.19 13.20
N ALA A 16 -2.38 3.15 14.11
CA ALA A 16 -1.30 3.59 15.02
C ALA A 16 -0.73 2.47 15.90
N ASN A 17 -1.53 1.46 16.23
CA ASN A 17 -1.09 0.34 17.07
C ASN A 17 -0.47 -0.81 16.26
N HIS A 18 -0.33 -0.65 14.95
CA HIS A 18 0.34 -1.67 14.14
C HIS A 18 1.81 -1.77 14.51
N GLU A 19 2.34 -2.98 14.53
CA GLU A 19 3.73 -3.27 14.91
C GLU A 19 4.75 -2.47 14.09
N PHE A 20 4.47 -2.21 12.81
CA PHE A 20 5.35 -1.45 11.93
C PHE A 20 4.89 -0.01 11.66
N HIS A 21 3.95 0.50 12.47
CA HIS A 21 3.46 1.86 12.26
C HIS A 21 4.59 2.89 12.31
N ASP A 22 5.43 2.84 13.33
CA ASP A 22 6.50 3.84 13.51
C ASP A 22 7.50 3.80 12.37
N ARG A 23 7.82 2.60 11.88
CA ARG A 23 8.71 2.43 10.73
C ARG A 23 8.17 3.12 9.47
N VAL A 24 6.92 2.87 9.14
CA VAL A 24 6.30 3.46 7.94
C VAL A 24 6.09 4.96 8.11
N ALA A 25 5.60 5.38 9.29
CA ALA A 25 5.39 6.80 9.56
C ALA A 25 6.69 7.60 9.51
N ALA A 26 7.78 7.07 10.07
CA ALA A 26 9.09 7.71 10.02
C ALA A 26 9.59 7.87 8.58
N TRP A 27 9.40 6.83 7.75
CA TRP A 27 9.76 6.89 6.34
C TRP A 27 8.95 7.95 5.59
N VAL A 28 7.66 8.02 5.82
CA VAL A 28 6.79 9.05 5.21
C VAL A 28 7.25 10.45 5.60
N LEU A 29 7.58 10.67 6.87
CA LEU A 29 8.05 11.97 7.35
C LEU A 29 9.42 12.34 6.79
N ALA A 30 10.28 11.36 6.56
CA ALA A 30 11.62 11.58 6.01
C ALA A 30 11.62 11.89 4.50
N HIS A 31 10.50 11.66 3.82
CA HIS A 31 10.37 11.86 2.37
C HIS A 31 9.18 12.78 2.03
N PRO A 32 9.19 14.04 2.51
CA PRO A 32 8.02 14.92 2.39
C PRO A 32 7.67 15.31 0.95
N SER A 33 8.61 15.19 0.02
CA SER A 33 8.35 15.50 -1.39
C SER A 33 7.87 14.32 -2.20
N SER A 34 7.80 13.13 -1.62
CA SER A 34 7.30 11.95 -2.31
C SER A 34 5.78 11.96 -2.40
N THR A 35 5.25 11.43 -3.49
CA THR A 35 3.81 11.20 -3.66
C THR A 35 3.47 9.79 -3.20
N LEU A 36 2.48 9.67 -2.34
CA LEU A 36 1.95 8.38 -1.91
C LEU A 36 0.74 8.03 -2.78
N ALA A 37 0.58 6.75 -3.06
CA ALA A 37 -0.51 6.30 -3.92
C ALA A 37 -1.26 5.14 -3.31
N THR A 38 -2.54 5.06 -3.63
CA THR A 38 -3.38 3.89 -3.43
C THR A 38 -3.98 3.47 -4.77
N CYS A 39 -4.54 2.28 -4.81
CA CYS A 39 -5.36 1.80 -5.92
C CYS A 39 -6.54 1.01 -5.36
N ALA A 40 -7.44 0.57 -6.22
CA ALA A 40 -8.62 -0.18 -5.76
C ALA A 40 -8.25 -1.39 -4.92
N ILE A 41 -7.27 -2.18 -5.35
CA ILE A 41 -6.86 -3.39 -4.64
C ILE A 41 -6.31 -3.07 -3.25
N THR A 42 -5.45 -2.06 -3.13
CA THR A 42 -4.85 -1.72 -1.83
C THR A 42 -5.87 -1.11 -0.88
N GLU A 43 -6.80 -0.31 -1.39
CA GLU A 43 -7.86 0.26 -0.56
C GLU A 43 -8.83 -0.81 -0.06
N LEU A 44 -9.26 -1.71 -0.94
CA LEU A 44 -10.12 -2.82 -0.54
C LEU A 44 -9.40 -3.77 0.42
N GLY A 45 -8.13 -4.02 0.19
CA GLY A 45 -7.31 -4.84 1.09
C GLY A 45 -7.15 -4.21 2.48
N PHE A 46 -6.99 -2.89 2.54
CA PHE A 46 -6.93 -2.15 3.81
C PHE A 46 -8.22 -2.37 4.63
N LEU A 47 -9.38 -2.20 4.00
CA LEU A 47 -10.66 -2.42 4.67
C LEU A 47 -10.80 -3.87 5.14
N ARG A 48 -10.44 -4.81 4.27
CA ARG A 48 -10.57 -6.24 4.59
C ARG A 48 -9.72 -6.64 5.79
N VAL A 49 -8.47 -6.22 5.81
CA VAL A 49 -7.56 -6.56 6.92
C VAL A 49 -8.07 -5.97 8.24
N LEU A 50 -8.43 -4.70 8.26
CA LEU A 50 -8.86 -4.04 9.49
C LEU A 50 -10.22 -4.53 10.01
N ALA A 51 -11.12 -4.89 9.10
CA ALA A 51 -12.45 -5.35 9.49
C ALA A 51 -12.51 -6.86 9.77
N GLN A 52 -11.60 -7.64 9.19
CA GLN A 52 -11.61 -9.10 9.32
C GLN A 52 -10.83 -9.59 10.54
N ALA A 53 -9.67 -8.98 10.82
CA ALA A 53 -8.81 -9.44 11.91
C ALA A 53 -9.35 -8.95 13.27
N PRO A 54 -9.68 -9.84 14.21
CA PRO A 54 -10.22 -9.44 15.52
C PRO A 54 -9.30 -8.51 16.30
N ALA A 55 -7.99 -8.61 16.08
CA ALA A 55 -7.00 -7.78 16.76
C ALA A 55 -7.20 -6.28 16.50
N TYR A 56 -7.76 -5.90 15.36
CA TYR A 56 -8.01 -4.49 15.04
C TYR A 56 -9.36 -4.00 15.55
N GLY A 57 -10.36 -4.87 15.64
CA GLY A 57 -11.65 -4.55 16.21
C GLY A 57 -12.47 -3.50 15.48
N LEU A 58 -12.24 -3.29 14.18
CA LEU A 58 -12.92 -2.28 13.40
C LEU A 58 -14.06 -2.88 12.58
N THR A 59 -15.12 -2.08 12.40
CA THR A 59 -16.14 -2.38 11.39
C THR A 59 -15.68 -1.91 10.02
N VAL A 60 -16.32 -2.37 8.96
CA VAL A 60 -16.05 -1.89 7.59
C VAL A 60 -16.23 -0.37 7.51
N ALA A 61 -17.29 0.16 8.12
CA ALA A 61 -17.53 1.61 8.13
C ALA A 61 -16.42 2.38 8.83
N GLN A 62 -15.92 1.86 9.94
CA GLN A 62 -14.81 2.48 10.68
C GLN A 62 -13.51 2.43 9.88
N ALA A 63 -13.20 1.30 9.27
CA ALA A 63 -12.00 1.15 8.45
C ALA A 63 -12.04 2.10 7.24
N ARG A 64 -13.20 2.21 6.58
CA ARG A 64 -13.39 3.15 5.47
C ARG A 64 -13.19 4.59 5.91
N ALA A 65 -13.78 4.99 7.02
CA ALA A 65 -13.63 6.34 7.55
C ALA A 65 -12.17 6.65 7.90
N LEU A 66 -11.45 5.67 8.46
CA LEU A 66 -10.04 5.83 8.79
C LEU A 66 -9.20 6.07 7.55
N LEU A 67 -9.41 5.30 6.49
CA LEU A 67 -8.67 5.46 5.23
C LEU A 67 -8.96 6.83 4.60
N LEU A 68 -10.23 7.22 4.53
CA LEU A 68 -10.60 8.49 3.92
C LEU A 68 -10.01 9.67 4.68
N ARG A 69 -10.02 9.62 6.02
CA ARG A 69 -9.39 10.66 6.83
C ARG A 69 -7.88 10.72 6.62
N MET A 70 -7.22 9.58 6.53
CA MET A 70 -5.79 9.53 6.28
C MET A 70 -5.43 10.16 4.93
N LYS A 71 -6.18 9.82 3.88
CA LYS A 71 -5.97 10.39 2.55
C LYS A 71 -6.25 11.89 2.53
N GLU A 72 -7.28 12.34 3.24
CA GLU A 72 -7.65 13.74 3.30
C GLU A 72 -6.65 14.57 4.10
N ALA A 73 -6.17 14.07 5.23
CA ALA A 73 -5.19 14.75 6.07
C ALA A 73 -3.85 14.96 5.34
N ALA A 74 -3.51 14.04 4.42
CA ALA A 74 -2.31 14.11 3.60
C ALA A 74 -2.67 14.37 2.13
N ALA A 75 -3.74 15.13 1.85
CA ALA A 75 -4.34 15.28 0.52
C ALA A 75 -3.36 15.71 -0.56
N SER A 76 -2.38 16.54 -0.22
CA SER A 76 -1.35 16.97 -1.17
C SER A 76 -0.38 15.87 -1.57
N ARG A 77 -0.38 14.72 -0.87
CA ARG A 77 0.57 13.64 -1.06
C ARG A 77 -0.06 12.38 -1.61
N PHE A 78 -1.36 12.12 -1.36
CA PHE A 78 -2.02 10.91 -1.84
C PHE A 78 -2.65 11.13 -3.20
N ILE A 79 -2.38 10.19 -4.13
CA ILE A 79 -3.10 10.06 -5.39
C ILE A 79 -3.69 8.67 -5.50
N PHE A 80 -4.72 8.53 -6.31
CA PHE A 80 -5.33 7.24 -6.62
C PHE A 80 -4.92 6.80 -8.02
N LEU A 81 -4.36 5.60 -8.13
CA LEU A 81 -3.96 5.05 -9.43
C LEU A 81 -5.12 4.22 -10.00
N ALA A 82 -5.69 4.67 -11.10
CA ALA A 82 -6.66 3.89 -11.86
C ALA A 82 -5.96 2.66 -12.45
N ASP A 83 -6.65 1.52 -12.41
CA ASP A 83 -6.06 0.25 -12.84
C ASP A 83 -6.56 -0.11 -14.23
N HIS A 84 -5.67 -0.02 -15.20
CA HIS A 84 -5.92 -0.42 -16.58
C HIS A 84 -5.05 -1.62 -17.00
N HIS A 85 -4.48 -2.32 -16.02
CA HIS A 85 -3.59 -3.46 -16.26
C HIS A 85 -4.36 -4.77 -16.17
N ASP A 86 -4.41 -5.50 -17.29
CA ASP A 86 -4.89 -6.89 -17.28
C ASP A 86 -3.72 -7.84 -16.99
N VAL A 87 -3.98 -9.14 -17.08
CA VAL A 87 -2.98 -10.16 -16.72
C VAL A 87 -1.79 -10.19 -17.67
N SER A 88 -1.87 -9.55 -18.83
CA SER A 88 -0.73 -9.45 -19.75
C SER A 88 0.40 -8.57 -19.18
N HIS A 89 0.09 -7.73 -18.20
CA HIS A 89 1.06 -6.86 -17.55
C HIS A 89 1.77 -7.51 -16.36
N LEU A 90 1.41 -8.75 -15.98
CA LEU A 90 2.07 -9.41 -14.85
C LEU A 90 3.56 -9.60 -15.14
N PRO A 91 4.44 -9.27 -14.17
CA PRO A 91 5.88 -9.52 -14.33
C PRO A 91 6.20 -10.98 -14.51
N THR A 92 7.29 -11.27 -15.18
CA THR A 92 7.72 -12.66 -15.44
C THR A 92 8.11 -13.42 -14.20
N TRP A 93 8.40 -12.72 -13.09
CA TRP A 93 8.73 -13.39 -11.84
C TRP A 93 7.51 -13.95 -11.08
N VAL A 94 6.30 -13.62 -11.53
CA VAL A 94 5.07 -14.18 -10.96
C VAL A 94 4.91 -15.60 -11.46
N LYS A 95 5.15 -16.57 -10.58
CA LYS A 95 5.12 -18.02 -10.93
C LYS A 95 4.27 -18.84 -9.96
N ALA A 96 3.88 -18.26 -8.83
CA ALA A 96 3.06 -18.94 -7.83
C ALA A 96 1.81 -18.10 -7.52
N PRO A 97 0.69 -18.74 -7.17
CA PRO A 97 -0.55 -18.01 -6.88
C PRO A 97 -0.40 -16.90 -5.84
N LYS A 98 0.42 -17.10 -4.82
CA LYS A 98 0.64 -16.10 -3.76
C LYS A 98 1.38 -14.85 -4.24
N GLN A 99 1.99 -14.89 -5.42
CA GLN A 99 2.71 -13.74 -6.00
C GLN A 99 1.84 -12.89 -6.91
N ILE A 100 0.63 -13.33 -7.25
CA ILE A 100 -0.20 -12.69 -8.29
C ILE A 100 -0.54 -11.25 -7.94
N THR A 101 -1.07 -11.01 -6.74
CA THR A 101 -1.46 -9.66 -6.33
C THR A 101 -0.25 -8.75 -6.21
N ASP A 102 0.83 -9.21 -5.60
CA ASP A 102 2.05 -8.42 -5.47
C ASP A 102 2.64 -8.05 -6.83
N GLY A 103 2.65 -9.01 -7.76
CA GLY A 103 3.11 -8.77 -9.12
C GLY A 103 2.25 -7.75 -9.86
N HIS A 104 0.94 -7.85 -9.72
CA HIS A 104 0.02 -6.88 -10.30
C HIS A 104 0.28 -5.47 -9.76
N LEU A 105 0.41 -5.33 -8.45
CA LEU A 105 0.65 -4.04 -7.81
C LEU A 105 2.01 -3.46 -8.21
N ALA A 106 3.05 -4.29 -8.27
CA ALA A 106 4.37 -3.83 -8.73
C ALA A 106 4.33 -3.34 -10.18
N GLY A 107 3.62 -4.06 -11.05
CA GLY A 107 3.45 -3.66 -12.44
C GLY A 107 2.65 -2.37 -12.59
N LEU A 108 1.59 -2.21 -11.81
CA LEU A 108 0.78 -1.00 -11.81
C LEU A 108 1.59 0.23 -11.38
N ALA A 109 2.35 0.11 -10.28
CA ALA A 109 3.21 1.18 -9.80
C ALA A 109 4.24 1.59 -10.87
N ARG A 110 4.91 0.63 -11.47
CA ARG A 110 5.89 0.86 -12.52
C ARG A 110 5.31 1.55 -13.74
N GLY A 111 4.14 1.10 -14.17
CA GLY A 111 3.43 1.68 -15.31
C GLY A 111 3.03 3.14 -15.09
N ASN A 112 2.97 3.58 -13.84
CA ASN A 112 2.70 4.96 -13.47
C ASN A 112 3.96 5.74 -13.08
N GLY A 113 5.14 5.21 -13.38
CA GLY A 113 6.41 5.88 -13.12
C GLY A 113 6.85 5.85 -11.67
N GLY A 114 6.31 4.92 -10.89
CA GLY A 114 6.61 4.80 -9.47
C GLY A 114 7.14 3.42 -9.09
N ALA A 115 7.07 3.12 -7.81
CA ALA A 115 7.45 1.84 -7.23
C ALA A 115 6.41 1.37 -6.21
N LEU A 116 6.26 0.07 -6.08
CA LEU A 116 5.49 -0.51 -4.97
C LEU A 116 6.33 -0.41 -3.70
N ALA A 117 5.84 0.30 -2.72
CA ALA A 117 6.50 0.40 -1.41
C ALA A 117 5.94 -0.67 -0.48
N THR A 118 6.81 -1.49 0.05
CA THR A 118 6.42 -2.67 0.80
C THR A 118 7.28 -2.87 2.05
N LEU A 119 6.77 -3.63 2.99
CA LEU A 119 7.52 -4.13 4.15
C LEU A 119 8.08 -5.53 3.91
N ASP A 120 7.76 -6.15 2.78
CA ASP A 120 8.14 -7.53 2.46
C ASP A 120 9.35 -7.57 1.53
N SER A 121 10.50 -7.97 2.07
CA SER A 121 11.75 -8.06 1.32
C SER A 121 11.77 -9.15 0.25
N ARG A 122 10.75 -10.02 0.21
CA ARG A 122 10.71 -11.14 -0.74
C ARG A 122 10.11 -10.78 -2.08
N ILE A 123 9.50 -9.60 -2.22
CA ILE A 123 8.86 -9.19 -3.46
C ILE A 123 9.90 -8.55 -4.39
N PRO A 124 10.16 -9.13 -5.58
CA PRO A 124 11.12 -8.55 -6.53
C PRO A 124 10.70 -7.19 -7.06
N ASP A 125 11.67 -6.38 -7.46
CA ASP A 125 11.46 -5.10 -8.16
C ASP A 125 10.56 -4.13 -7.41
N THR A 126 10.66 -4.10 -6.08
CA THR A 126 9.89 -3.20 -5.22
C THR A 126 10.81 -2.34 -4.38
N TYR A 127 10.24 -1.32 -3.76
CA TYR A 127 10.95 -0.48 -2.81
C TYR A 127 10.66 -1.00 -1.41
N LEU A 128 11.67 -1.49 -0.74
CA LEU A 128 11.54 -1.93 0.65
C LEU A 128 11.62 -0.71 1.57
N ILE A 129 10.56 -0.47 2.34
CA ILE A 129 10.55 0.61 3.32
C ILE A 129 11.60 0.32 4.39
N PRO A 130 12.58 1.21 4.59
CA PRO A 130 13.69 0.92 5.50
C PRO A 130 13.25 0.88 6.96
N GLU A 131 13.98 0.14 7.76
CA GLU A 131 13.84 0.20 9.21
C GLU A 131 14.35 1.56 9.70
N SER A 132 13.63 2.10 10.67
CA SER A 132 13.99 3.40 11.25
C SER A 132 15.06 3.27 12.33
#